data_9bee1da16be767027383137bada1d454
#
_entry.id   9bee1da16be767027383137bada1d454
#
_cell.length_a   1.000
_cell.length_b   1.000
_cell.length_c   1.000
_cell.angle_alpha   90.00
_cell.angle_beta   90.00
_cell.angle_gamma   90.00
#
_symmetry.space_group_name_H-M   'P 1'
#
loop_
_entity.id
_entity.type
_entity.pdbx_description
1 polymer ?
#
loop_
_entity_poly.entity_id
_entity_poly.type
_entity_poly.pdbx_seq_one_letter_code
_entity_poly.pdbx_strand_id
1 'polypeptide(L)'
;MKTTDIKLVHTDTLSCEPIVRRMSDGSLIMVSQCGDTYEPAPNNRVYFFHSYDDGESWSTPTLLYPEDGNAVYCTEVALYGGRVKAYLTLHNGQFFDWRSMVMCSDDCGHTWTCEGAFAGLESYAFIRGKLELKNGDILLPFQRYPVSEYENLRLLAEFGGVRRPDGRVLAVCDVPDINIDHVDNGVMLSRDGGKSFEKFSCPRFPIRGETGLKWIWSEPTLAELSDGRIAMLIRVKNETLWRSESCDGGKTWSAFKPADIPNPSCKPKLIGLPDGRTALIHSANSQKRNPLCLWISDDDMKSWKTREVISDFPLNFDYPDGFYENGKLYISIELQRRDVLFIKYSL
;
A
#
# COMPACT_ATOMS: atom_id res chain seq x y z
N MET A 1 -2.52 25.20 18.65
CA MET A 1 -1.76 25.37 17.40
C MET A 1 -1.52 23.98 16.85
N LYS A 2 -1.99 23.66 15.62
CA LYS A 2 -1.67 22.38 15.00
C LYS A 2 -0.18 22.36 14.71
N THR A 3 0.51 21.35 15.19
CA THR A 3 1.93 21.19 14.96
C THR A 3 2.14 20.07 13.95
N THR A 4 2.86 20.38 12.88
CA THR A 4 3.36 19.39 11.93
C THR A 4 4.86 19.28 12.16
N ASP A 5 5.31 18.10 12.52
CA ASP A 5 6.73 17.77 12.68
C ASP A 5 7.11 16.79 11.58
N ILE A 6 8.05 17.17 10.73
CA ILE A 6 8.50 16.36 9.58
C ILE A 6 9.97 16.00 9.81
N LYS A 7 10.26 14.70 9.81
CA LYS A 7 11.61 14.14 9.96
C LYS A 7 12.01 13.36 8.72
N LEU A 8 13.25 13.53 8.29
CA LEU A 8 13.88 12.66 7.32
C LEU A 8 14.34 11.38 8.03
N VAL A 9 13.84 10.22 7.56
CA VAL A 9 14.22 8.90 8.09
C VAL A 9 15.39 8.35 7.31
N HIS A 10 15.30 8.38 5.98
CA HIS A 10 16.29 7.79 5.09
C HIS A 10 16.30 8.49 3.73
N THR A 11 17.45 8.44 3.06
CA THR A 11 17.63 8.87 1.67
C THR A 11 18.44 7.81 0.93
N ASP A 12 17.94 7.43 -0.24
CA ASP A 12 18.64 6.52 -1.15
C ASP A 12 18.49 7.00 -2.60
N THR A 13 19.09 6.31 -3.55
CA THR A 13 18.87 6.53 -4.99
C THR A 13 17.41 6.26 -5.39
N LEU A 14 16.81 5.25 -4.77
CA LEU A 14 15.38 4.99 -4.76
C LEU A 14 14.95 4.64 -3.34
N SER A 15 13.87 5.28 -2.85
CA SER A 15 13.12 4.84 -1.66
C SER A 15 11.65 5.02 -1.93
N CYS A 16 10.84 3.97 -1.74
CA CYS A 16 9.42 4.02 -2.03
C CYS A 16 8.57 3.15 -1.10
N GLU A 17 7.27 3.47 -1.07
CA GLU A 17 6.23 2.82 -0.28
C GLU A 17 6.59 2.65 1.21
N PRO A 18 6.96 3.72 1.95
CA PRO A 18 7.27 3.60 3.36
C PRO A 18 6.01 3.30 4.18
N ILE A 19 6.16 2.36 5.13
CA ILE A 19 5.07 1.90 6.00
C ILE A 19 5.52 2.06 7.45
N VAL A 20 4.76 2.80 8.27
CA VAL A 20 5.07 3.02 9.69
C VAL A 20 4.07 2.32 10.60
N ARG A 21 4.57 1.62 11.64
CA ARG A 21 3.72 0.95 12.64
C ARG A 21 4.29 1.15 14.05
N ARG A 22 3.38 1.21 15.05
CA ARG A 22 3.73 1.14 16.47
C ARG A 22 3.83 -0.32 16.89
N MET A 23 4.95 -0.71 17.49
CA MET A 23 5.15 -2.04 18.02
C MET A 23 4.60 -2.18 19.44
N SER A 24 4.42 -3.40 19.93
CA SER A 24 3.86 -3.68 21.25
C SER A 24 4.78 -3.24 22.41
N ASP A 25 6.06 -3.09 22.17
CA ASP A 25 7.04 -2.54 23.13
C ASP A 25 7.08 -1.00 23.16
N GLY A 26 6.24 -0.34 22.34
CA GLY A 26 6.17 1.11 22.22
C GLY A 26 7.13 1.71 21.19
N SER A 27 8.03 0.93 20.60
CA SER A 27 8.88 1.40 19.49
C SER A 27 8.09 1.64 18.20
N LEU A 28 8.64 2.41 17.27
CA LEU A 28 8.15 2.51 15.91
C LEU A 28 9.05 1.68 14.98
N ILE A 29 8.43 1.00 14.04
CA ILE A 29 9.11 0.46 12.88
C ILE A 29 8.70 1.24 11.62
N MET A 30 9.68 1.56 10.76
CA MET A 30 9.48 2.03 9.39
C MET A 30 10.01 0.96 8.45
N VAL A 31 9.23 0.58 7.44
CA VAL A 31 9.67 -0.35 6.39
C VAL A 31 9.58 0.37 5.06
N SER A 32 10.59 0.27 4.21
CA SER A 32 10.60 0.89 2.88
C SER A 32 11.35 0.02 1.88
N GLN A 33 10.90 0.02 0.64
CA GLN A 33 11.67 -0.49 -0.47
C GLN A 33 12.73 0.54 -0.86
N CYS A 34 13.97 0.08 -1.01
CA CYS A 34 15.12 0.93 -1.38
C CYS A 34 16.02 0.22 -2.38
N GLY A 35 17.02 0.96 -2.86
CA GLY A 35 18.08 0.44 -3.70
C GLY A 35 17.80 0.54 -5.20
N ASP A 36 18.90 0.58 -5.98
CA ASP A 36 18.90 0.91 -7.40
C ASP A 36 18.43 2.34 -7.68
N THR A 37 18.15 2.69 -8.94
CA THR A 37 17.74 4.03 -9.36
C THR A 37 16.31 4.07 -9.91
N TYR A 38 15.66 2.91 -10.03
CA TYR A 38 14.32 2.76 -10.58
C TYR A 38 13.65 1.48 -10.04
N GLU A 39 12.40 1.32 -10.36
CA GLU A 39 11.53 0.20 -10.01
C GLU A 39 10.71 -0.19 -11.26
N PRO A 40 10.67 -1.49 -11.63
CA PRO A 40 11.36 -2.63 -10.99
C PRO A 40 12.85 -2.67 -11.38
N ALA A 41 13.69 -3.08 -10.44
CA ALA A 41 15.12 -3.29 -10.68
C ALA A 41 15.65 -4.49 -9.89
N PRO A 42 16.73 -5.17 -10.35
CA PRO A 42 17.23 -6.37 -9.70
C PRO A 42 17.73 -6.16 -8.27
N ASN A 43 18.15 -4.93 -7.94
CA ASN A 43 18.70 -4.60 -6.63
C ASN A 43 17.69 -3.88 -5.72
N ASN A 44 16.41 -3.90 -6.05
CA ASN A 44 15.40 -3.42 -5.10
C ASN A 44 15.36 -4.37 -3.89
N ARG A 45 15.46 -3.79 -2.69
CA ARG A 45 15.48 -4.48 -1.40
C ARG A 45 14.51 -3.82 -0.45
N VAL A 46 14.08 -4.54 0.57
CA VAL A 46 13.23 -4.00 1.64
C VAL A 46 14.07 -3.86 2.90
N TYR A 47 14.09 -2.65 3.42
CA TYR A 47 14.77 -2.32 4.67
C TYR A 47 13.76 -1.94 5.74
N PHE A 48 14.13 -2.15 6.99
CA PHE A 48 13.42 -1.61 8.12
C PHE A 48 14.33 -0.74 8.99
N PHE A 49 13.70 0.17 9.72
CA PHE A 49 14.30 1.14 10.63
C PHE A 49 13.51 1.12 11.92
N HIS A 50 14.16 1.23 13.07
CA HIS A 50 13.52 1.39 14.37
C HIS A 50 13.68 2.80 14.91
N SER A 51 12.66 3.26 15.65
CA SER A 51 12.72 4.45 16.50
C SER A 51 12.24 4.09 17.89
N TYR A 52 13.01 4.46 18.91
CA TYR A 52 12.71 4.23 20.34
C TYR A 52 12.36 5.51 21.07
N ASP A 53 12.29 6.64 20.36
CA ASP A 53 12.05 7.99 20.88
C ASP A 53 10.87 8.69 20.16
N ASP A 54 9.86 7.90 19.79
CA ASP A 54 8.64 8.36 19.13
C ASP A 54 8.90 9.05 17.77
N GLY A 55 9.90 8.59 17.02
CA GLY A 55 10.21 9.07 15.68
C GLY A 55 11.14 10.28 15.63
N GLU A 56 11.75 10.68 16.76
CA GLU A 56 12.74 11.77 16.76
C GLU A 56 14.06 11.33 16.10
N SER A 57 14.45 10.08 16.29
CA SER A 57 15.59 9.46 15.62
C SER A 57 15.27 8.04 15.13
N TRP A 58 16.02 7.58 14.13
CA TRP A 58 15.82 6.29 13.48
C TRP A 58 17.15 5.54 13.38
N SER A 59 17.09 4.22 13.51
CA SER A 59 18.25 3.34 13.34
C SER A 59 18.78 3.38 11.91
N THR A 60 19.99 2.83 11.70
CA THR A 60 20.48 2.49 10.37
C THR A 60 19.57 1.45 9.70
N PRO A 61 19.49 1.44 8.35
CA PRO A 61 18.69 0.45 7.61
C PRO A 61 19.18 -0.97 7.86
N THR A 62 18.24 -1.90 8.05
CA THR A 62 18.49 -3.33 8.16
C THR A 62 17.62 -4.08 7.17
N LEU A 63 18.16 -5.10 6.50
CA LEU A 63 17.39 -5.90 5.54
C LEU A 63 16.26 -6.67 6.24
N LEU A 64 15.05 -6.55 5.70
CA LEU A 64 13.90 -7.32 6.17
C LEU A 64 13.86 -8.72 5.55
N TYR A 65 14.25 -8.83 4.30
CA TYR A 65 14.32 -10.09 3.56
C TYR A 65 15.79 -10.37 3.15
N PRO A 66 16.28 -11.60 3.28
CA PRO A 66 17.67 -11.93 2.96
C PRO A 66 17.98 -11.75 1.47
N GLU A 67 19.23 -11.48 1.16
CA GLU A 67 19.72 -11.41 -0.23
C GLU A 67 19.86 -12.82 -0.80
N ASP A 68 18.87 -13.26 -1.55
CA ASP A 68 18.82 -14.57 -2.19
C ASP A 68 18.78 -14.49 -3.74
N GLY A 69 19.06 -13.30 -4.26
CA GLY A 69 19.00 -13.01 -5.71
C GLY A 69 17.65 -12.49 -6.20
N ASN A 70 16.60 -12.52 -5.39
CA ASN A 70 15.31 -11.89 -5.72
C ASN A 70 15.36 -10.39 -5.42
N ALA A 71 14.70 -9.62 -6.24
CA ALA A 71 14.25 -8.28 -5.89
C ALA A 71 12.96 -8.39 -5.04
N VAL A 72 12.74 -7.43 -4.14
CA VAL A 72 11.69 -7.54 -3.12
C VAL A 72 10.92 -6.24 -3.01
N TYR A 73 9.62 -6.38 -2.83
CA TYR A 73 8.67 -5.31 -2.62
C TYR A 73 7.87 -5.58 -1.34
N CYS A 74 7.72 -4.61 -0.44
CA CYS A 74 6.85 -4.73 0.74
C CYS A 74 5.66 -3.80 0.59
N THR A 75 4.46 -4.33 0.70
CA THR A 75 3.23 -3.57 0.44
C THR A 75 2.34 -3.40 1.66
N GLU A 76 2.62 -4.15 2.74
CA GLU A 76 1.96 -3.96 4.03
C GLU A 76 2.80 -4.58 5.17
N VAL A 77 2.75 -3.93 6.32
CA VAL A 77 3.21 -4.46 7.62
C VAL A 77 2.05 -4.42 8.60
N ALA A 78 1.59 -5.57 9.05
CA ALA A 78 0.40 -5.71 9.88
C ALA A 78 0.69 -6.37 11.21
N LEU A 79 0.05 -5.87 12.28
CA LEU A 79 0.17 -6.41 13.63
C LEU A 79 -1.01 -7.33 13.95
N TYR A 80 -0.72 -8.47 14.59
CA TYR A 80 -1.66 -9.47 15.05
C TYR A 80 -1.35 -9.81 16.51
N GLY A 81 -1.87 -9.00 17.43
CA GLY A 81 -1.43 -9.05 18.81
C GLY A 81 0.05 -8.66 18.94
N GLY A 82 0.86 -9.55 19.52
CA GLY A 82 2.31 -9.33 19.64
C GLY A 82 3.13 -9.72 18.39
N ARG A 83 2.48 -10.34 17.38
CA ARG A 83 3.14 -10.80 16.16
C ARG A 83 3.01 -9.77 15.03
N VAL A 84 4.07 -9.59 14.28
CA VAL A 84 4.12 -8.69 13.11
C VAL A 84 4.27 -9.53 11.85
N LYS A 85 3.49 -9.21 10.81
CA LYS A 85 3.64 -9.82 9.47
C LYS A 85 3.95 -8.74 8.44
N ALA A 86 4.97 -8.96 7.63
CA ALA A 86 5.27 -8.18 6.43
C ALA A 86 4.88 -8.95 5.18
N TYR A 87 4.05 -8.34 4.35
CA TYR A 87 3.57 -8.93 3.10
C TYR A 87 4.46 -8.44 1.95
N LEU A 88 5.21 -9.36 1.39
CA LEU A 88 6.19 -9.10 0.35
C LEU A 88 5.72 -9.65 -1.00
N THR A 89 6.28 -9.06 -2.06
CA THR A 89 6.25 -9.63 -3.40
C THR A 89 7.67 -9.76 -3.89
N LEU A 90 8.07 -10.99 -4.21
CA LEU A 90 9.36 -11.30 -4.81
C LEU A 90 9.25 -11.22 -6.33
N HIS A 91 10.28 -10.74 -6.99
CA HIS A 91 10.35 -10.66 -8.45
C HIS A 91 11.79 -10.72 -8.95
N ASN A 92 11.97 -10.84 -10.26
CA ASN A 92 13.30 -10.91 -10.89
C ASN A 92 13.87 -9.55 -11.33
N GLY A 93 13.38 -8.45 -10.79
CA GLY A 93 13.73 -7.10 -11.23
C GLY A 93 12.93 -6.59 -12.42
N GLN A 94 11.96 -7.35 -12.95
CA GLN A 94 11.14 -6.98 -14.10
C GLN A 94 9.63 -7.02 -13.80
N PHE A 95 9.23 -7.32 -12.57
CA PHE A 95 7.86 -7.68 -12.23
C PHE A 95 7.30 -8.81 -13.10
N PHE A 96 8.14 -9.74 -13.51
CA PHE A 96 7.75 -11.05 -13.99
C PHE A 96 7.90 -12.06 -12.84
N ASP A 97 7.14 -13.16 -12.88
CA ASP A 97 7.17 -14.19 -11.85
C ASP A 97 6.98 -13.62 -10.42
N TRP A 98 5.96 -12.79 -10.28
CA TRP A 98 5.65 -12.17 -8.99
C TRP A 98 5.10 -13.21 -8.03
N ARG A 99 5.80 -13.42 -6.93
CA ARG A 99 5.46 -14.40 -5.91
C ARG A 99 5.24 -13.71 -4.58
N SER A 100 4.11 -14.01 -3.93
CA SER A 100 3.87 -13.50 -2.59
C SER A 100 4.75 -14.22 -1.57
N MET A 101 5.15 -13.50 -0.54
CA MET A 101 5.92 -14.01 0.58
C MET A 101 5.49 -13.30 1.86
N VAL A 102 5.34 -14.06 2.94
CA VAL A 102 5.03 -13.51 4.26
C VAL A 102 6.24 -13.69 5.17
N MET A 103 6.75 -12.60 5.70
CA MET A 103 7.75 -12.60 6.77
C MET A 103 7.07 -12.31 8.09
N CYS A 104 7.51 -12.96 9.16
CA CYS A 104 6.97 -12.79 10.50
C CYS A 104 8.04 -12.44 11.50
N SER A 105 7.65 -11.63 12.47
CA SER A 105 8.45 -11.28 13.64
C SER A 105 7.62 -11.44 14.91
N ASP A 106 8.20 -12.07 15.93
CA ASP A 106 7.62 -12.22 17.27
C ASP A 106 8.35 -11.34 18.31
N ASP A 107 9.29 -10.49 17.87
CA ASP A 107 10.14 -9.63 18.68
C ASP A 107 10.11 -8.16 18.24
N CYS A 108 8.92 -7.65 17.95
CA CYS A 108 8.70 -6.25 17.56
C CYS A 108 9.46 -5.81 16.30
N GLY A 109 9.72 -6.73 15.37
CA GLY A 109 10.37 -6.43 14.10
C GLY A 109 11.90 -6.46 14.12
N HIS A 110 12.52 -6.96 15.21
CA HIS A 110 13.98 -7.08 15.29
C HIS A 110 14.52 -8.22 14.44
N THR A 111 13.84 -9.37 14.46
CA THR A 111 14.19 -10.53 13.63
C THR A 111 12.98 -10.99 12.82
N TRP A 112 13.25 -11.53 11.65
CA TRP A 112 12.22 -11.93 10.70
C TRP A 112 12.44 -13.37 10.24
N THR A 113 11.34 -14.13 10.18
CA THR A 113 11.31 -15.51 9.68
C THR A 113 10.31 -15.62 8.55
N CYS A 114 10.61 -16.47 7.56
CA CYS A 114 9.74 -16.69 6.41
C CYS A 114 8.63 -17.69 6.76
N GLU A 115 7.36 -17.31 6.56
CA GLU A 115 6.20 -18.21 6.66
C GLU A 115 5.85 -18.87 5.30
N GLY A 116 6.39 -18.40 4.18
CA GLY A 116 6.06 -18.87 2.85
C GLY A 116 5.08 -17.97 2.10
N ALA A 117 4.50 -18.49 1.01
CA ALA A 117 3.54 -17.75 0.20
C ALA A 117 2.22 -17.49 0.97
N PHE A 118 1.56 -16.37 0.66
CA PHE A 118 0.27 -16.08 1.25
C PHE A 118 -0.84 -16.90 0.56
N ALA A 119 -1.44 -17.82 1.30
CA ALA A 119 -2.42 -18.76 0.77
C ALA A 119 -3.63 -18.04 0.14
N GLY A 120 -3.99 -18.43 -1.09
CA GLY A 120 -5.06 -17.84 -1.89
C GLY A 120 -4.66 -16.57 -2.67
N LEU A 121 -3.43 -16.07 -2.47
CA LEU A 121 -2.84 -14.93 -3.21
C LEU A 121 -1.36 -15.19 -3.50
N GLU A 122 -1.03 -16.35 -4.06
CA GLU A 122 0.36 -16.82 -4.21
C GLU A 122 1.16 -16.04 -5.25
N SER A 123 0.49 -15.49 -6.27
CA SER A 123 1.17 -14.81 -7.39
C SER A 123 0.46 -13.53 -7.84
N TYR A 124 1.25 -12.58 -8.31
CA TYR A 124 0.80 -11.30 -8.86
C TYR A 124 -0.16 -10.50 -7.95
N ALA A 125 -0.03 -10.68 -6.64
CA ALA A 125 -0.89 -10.09 -5.64
C ALA A 125 -0.11 -9.22 -4.65
N PHE A 126 -0.79 -8.19 -4.16
CA PHE A 126 -0.28 -7.21 -3.21
C PHE A 126 -1.32 -6.97 -2.12
N ILE A 127 -0.97 -7.20 -0.88
CA ILE A 127 -1.76 -6.76 0.28
C ILE A 127 -1.50 -5.27 0.47
N ARG A 128 -2.54 -4.46 0.60
CA ARG A 128 -2.42 -2.99 0.59
C ARG A 128 -2.89 -2.31 1.87
N GLY A 129 -3.14 -3.08 2.91
CA GLY A 129 -3.58 -2.56 4.19
C GLY A 129 -4.05 -3.65 5.14
N LYS A 130 -4.33 -3.27 6.38
CA LYS A 130 -5.09 -4.04 7.36
C LYS A 130 -6.17 -3.14 7.96
N LEU A 131 -7.40 -3.61 7.97
CA LEU A 131 -8.51 -3.02 8.72
C LEU A 131 -9.04 -4.07 9.70
N GLU A 132 -9.06 -3.73 10.98
CA GLU A 132 -9.74 -4.50 12.01
C GLU A 132 -11.11 -3.84 12.26
N LEU A 133 -12.16 -4.62 12.07
CA LEU A 133 -13.53 -4.17 12.25
C LEU A 133 -13.90 -4.15 13.74
N LYS A 134 -14.91 -3.38 14.09
CA LYS A 134 -15.44 -3.29 15.46
C LYS A 134 -15.90 -4.64 16.04
N ASN A 135 -16.24 -5.60 15.19
CA ASN A 135 -16.60 -6.96 15.60
C ASN A 135 -15.40 -7.90 15.79
N GLY A 136 -14.16 -7.42 15.54
CA GLY A 136 -12.93 -8.19 15.63
C GLY A 136 -12.51 -8.93 14.35
N ASP A 137 -13.31 -8.89 13.29
CA ASP A 137 -12.90 -9.44 12.00
C ASP A 137 -11.78 -8.58 11.39
N ILE A 138 -10.86 -9.22 10.65
CA ILE A 138 -9.75 -8.55 10.02
C ILE A 138 -9.89 -8.62 8.51
N LEU A 139 -9.77 -7.49 7.84
CA LEU A 139 -9.76 -7.38 6.39
C LEU A 139 -8.37 -6.93 5.92
N LEU A 140 -7.80 -7.67 4.98
CA LEU A 140 -6.62 -7.27 4.23
C LEU A 140 -7.04 -6.95 2.80
N PRO A 141 -7.14 -5.68 2.41
CA PRO A 141 -7.44 -5.33 1.03
C PRO A 141 -6.28 -5.75 0.12
N PHE A 142 -6.63 -6.30 -1.04
CA PHE A 142 -5.64 -6.72 -2.02
C PHE A 142 -5.91 -6.16 -3.42
N GLN A 143 -4.85 -6.10 -4.18
CA GLN A 143 -4.86 -5.94 -5.62
C GLN A 143 -4.15 -7.14 -6.23
N ARG A 144 -4.68 -7.71 -7.32
CA ARG A 144 -4.09 -8.86 -8.00
C ARG A 144 -4.25 -8.73 -9.51
N TYR A 145 -3.20 -9.06 -10.23
CA TYR A 145 -3.25 -9.20 -11.68
C TYR A 145 -3.43 -10.68 -12.02
N PRO A 146 -4.50 -11.06 -12.74
CA PRO A 146 -4.82 -12.45 -13.02
C PRO A 146 -3.98 -13.01 -14.18
N VAL A 147 -2.66 -13.04 -14.01
CA VAL A 147 -1.71 -13.65 -14.94
C VAL A 147 -1.73 -15.17 -14.69
N SER A 148 -2.03 -15.95 -15.72
CA SER A 148 -1.97 -17.41 -15.64
C SER A 148 -0.52 -17.90 -15.59
N GLU A 149 -0.31 -19.13 -15.10
CA GLU A 149 1.02 -19.75 -15.11
C GLU A 149 1.59 -19.84 -16.54
N TYR A 150 0.75 -20.23 -17.50
CA TYR A 150 1.14 -20.26 -18.91
C TYR A 150 1.59 -18.91 -19.43
N GLU A 151 0.83 -17.86 -19.14
CA GLU A 151 1.18 -16.49 -19.55
C GLU A 151 2.45 -16.01 -18.88
N ASN A 152 2.63 -16.33 -17.59
CA ASN A 152 3.86 -16.00 -16.87
C ASN A 152 5.10 -16.67 -17.48
N LEU A 153 5.02 -17.97 -17.82
CA LEU A 153 6.11 -18.69 -18.46
C LEU A 153 6.42 -18.11 -19.86
N ARG A 154 5.38 -17.77 -20.64
CA ARG A 154 5.52 -17.11 -21.94
C ARG A 154 6.23 -15.77 -21.79
N LEU A 155 5.80 -14.93 -20.85
CA LEU A 155 6.39 -13.62 -20.59
C LEU A 155 7.87 -13.72 -20.20
N LEU A 156 8.21 -14.67 -19.34
CA LEU A 156 9.60 -14.94 -18.94
C LEU A 156 10.45 -15.39 -20.14
N ALA A 157 9.92 -16.28 -20.99
CA ALA A 157 10.65 -16.80 -22.14
C ALA A 157 10.86 -15.74 -23.23
N GLU A 158 9.84 -14.92 -23.54
CA GLU A 158 9.88 -13.95 -24.62
C GLU A 158 10.52 -12.62 -24.21
N PHE A 159 10.31 -12.17 -22.98
CA PHE A 159 10.66 -10.83 -22.51
C PHE A 159 11.58 -10.80 -21.30
N GLY A 160 11.90 -11.95 -20.70
CA GLY A 160 12.81 -12.02 -19.56
C GLY A 160 14.20 -11.51 -19.96
N GLY A 161 14.69 -10.46 -19.25
CA GLY A 161 15.96 -9.80 -19.54
C GLY A 161 15.91 -8.74 -20.65
N VAL A 162 14.79 -8.57 -21.34
CA VAL A 162 14.61 -7.49 -22.34
C VAL A 162 14.64 -6.13 -21.66
N ARG A 163 15.37 -5.19 -22.27
CA ARG A 163 15.48 -3.81 -21.77
C ARG A 163 14.72 -2.84 -22.64
N ARG A 164 14.22 -1.80 -22.00
CA ARG A 164 13.63 -0.62 -22.67
C ARG A 164 14.73 0.21 -23.33
N PRO A 165 14.37 1.10 -24.27
CA PRO A 165 15.34 2.01 -24.89
C PRO A 165 16.11 2.89 -23.92
N ASP A 166 15.53 3.19 -22.75
CA ASP A 166 16.15 3.97 -21.67
C ASP A 166 17.09 3.14 -20.77
N GLY A 167 17.31 1.87 -21.09
CA GLY A 167 18.18 0.94 -20.38
C GLY A 167 17.52 0.21 -19.21
N ARG A 168 16.33 0.62 -18.77
CA ARG A 168 15.56 -0.08 -17.71
C ARG A 168 15.06 -1.42 -18.21
N VAL A 169 14.89 -2.36 -17.27
CA VAL A 169 14.29 -3.66 -17.62
C VAL A 169 12.81 -3.49 -18.01
N LEU A 170 12.35 -4.32 -18.94
CA LEU A 170 10.94 -4.36 -19.31
C LEU A 170 10.15 -5.01 -18.17
N ALA A 171 9.09 -4.36 -17.71
CA ALA A 171 8.16 -4.91 -16.75
C ALA A 171 6.93 -5.51 -17.44
N VAL A 172 6.18 -6.35 -16.75
CA VAL A 172 4.98 -6.99 -17.31
C VAL A 172 3.95 -5.97 -17.82
N CYS A 173 3.84 -4.81 -17.18
CA CYS A 173 2.95 -3.72 -17.62
C CYS A 173 3.39 -3.01 -18.89
N ASP A 174 4.65 -3.20 -19.33
CA ASP A 174 5.20 -2.64 -20.56
C ASP A 174 5.04 -3.60 -21.76
N VAL A 175 4.65 -4.87 -21.53
CA VAL A 175 4.55 -5.89 -22.57
C VAL A 175 3.36 -5.60 -23.48
N PRO A 176 3.57 -5.53 -24.80
CA PRO A 176 2.47 -5.45 -25.77
C PRO A 176 1.60 -6.72 -25.68
N ASP A 177 0.32 -6.55 -25.88
CA ASP A 177 -0.65 -7.64 -26.06
C ASP A 177 -0.73 -8.67 -24.91
N ILE A 178 -0.32 -8.25 -23.69
CA ILE A 178 -0.59 -9.05 -22.49
C ILE A 178 -2.10 -9.29 -22.34
N ASN A 179 -2.48 -10.54 -22.15
CA ASN A 179 -3.89 -10.92 -22.03
C ASN A 179 -4.42 -10.75 -20.61
N ILE A 180 -4.37 -9.52 -20.10
CA ILE A 180 -4.98 -9.12 -18.83
C ILE A 180 -6.07 -8.11 -19.15
N ASP A 181 -7.33 -8.47 -18.88
CA ASP A 181 -8.51 -7.65 -19.20
C ASP A 181 -9.11 -6.96 -17.97
N HIS A 182 -8.62 -7.25 -16.77
CA HIS A 182 -9.11 -6.67 -15.52
C HIS A 182 -8.04 -6.74 -14.43
N VAL A 183 -8.29 -6.05 -13.33
CA VAL A 183 -7.58 -6.19 -12.04
C VAL A 183 -8.55 -6.75 -11.03
N ASP A 184 -8.12 -7.75 -10.26
CA ASP A 184 -8.87 -8.22 -9.11
C ASP A 184 -8.55 -7.33 -7.92
N ASN A 185 -9.57 -6.69 -7.36
CA ASN A 185 -9.55 -6.08 -6.04
C ASN A 185 -10.49 -6.85 -5.12
N GLY A 186 -10.22 -6.82 -3.84
CA GLY A 186 -11.05 -7.48 -2.84
C GLY A 186 -10.40 -7.45 -1.47
N VAL A 187 -10.83 -8.37 -0.64
CA VAL A 187 -10.31 -8.53 0.72
C VAL A 187 -10.02 -9.99 1.03
N MET A 188 -9.02 -10.22 1.84
CA MET A 188 -8.81 -11.44 2.59
C MET A 188 -9.41 -11.22 3.98
N LEU A 189 -10.45 -11.96 4.32
CA LEU A 189 -11.18 -11.86 5.60
C LEU A 189 -10.70 -12.93 6.57
N SER A 190 -10.36 -12.53 7.77
CA SER A 190 -10.06 -13.41 8.91
C SER A 190 -11.05 -13.17 10.05
N ARG A 191 -11.54 -14.26 10.68
CA ARG A 191 -12.40 -14.26 11.87
C ARG A 191 -11.73 -14.89 13.09
N ASP A 192 -10.45 -15.20 12.97
CA ASP A 192 -9.68 -15.94 13.98
C ASP A 192 -8.39 -15.21 14.39
N GLY A 193 -8.39 -13.88 14.25
CA GLY A 193 -7.27 -13.03 14.63
C GLY A 193 -6.08 -13.10 13.68
N GLY A 194 -6.31 -13.39 12.39
CA GLY A 194 -5.27 -13.42 11.35
C GLY A 194 -4.55 -14.77 11.22
N LYS A 195 -5.12 -15.85 11.77
CA LYS A 195 -4.56 -17.21 11.63
C LYS A 195 -4.93 -17.84 10.29
N SER A 196 -6.16 -17.59 9.83
CA SER A 196 -6.63 -18.04 8.52
C SER A 196 -7.38 -16.92 7.79
N PHE A 197 -7.44 -17.00 6.47
CA PHE A 197 -8.06 -16.00 5.62
C PHE A 197 -8.90 -16.65 4.52
N GLU A 198 -10.06 -16.04 4.25
CA GLU A 198 -10.94 -16.37 3.13
C GLU A 198 -10.98 -15.18 2.15
N LYS A 199 -10.85 -15.48 0.84
CA LYS A 199 -10.81 -14.46 -0.20
C LYS A 199 -12.21 -14.06 -0.68
N PHE A 200 -12.51 -12.77 -0.72
CA PHE A 200 -13.70 -12.18 -1.32
C PHE A 200 -13.29 -11.10 -2.32
N SER A 201 -13.77 -11.22 -3.56
CA SER A 201 -13.42 -10.29 -4.64
C SER A 201 -14.50 -9.25 -4.85
N CYS A 202 -14.08 -8.04 -5.21
CA CYS A 202 -14.97 -7.01 -5.72
C CYS A 202 -15.45 -7.34 -7.14
N PRO A 203 -16.53 -6.70 -7.63
CA PRO A 203 -16.84 -6.69 -9.05
C PRO A 203 -15.64 -6.22 -9.86
N ARG A 204 -15.42 -6.84 -11.02
CA ARG A 204 -14.28 -6.53 -11.87
C ARG A 204 -14.23 -5.06 -12.25
N PHE A 205 -13.06 -4.47 -12.11
CA PHE A 205 -12.75 -3.15 -12.64
C PHE A 205 -12.04 -3.35 -13.99
N PRO A 206 -12.65 -2.97 -15.13
CA PRO A 206 -12.07 -3.24 -16.44
C PRO A 206 -10.83 -2.37 -16.67
N ILE A 207 -9.73 -3.00 -17.12
CA ILE A 207 -8.53 -2.29 -17.54
C ILE A 207 -8.76 -1.62 -18.90
N ARG A 208 -9.51 -2.30 -19.78
CA ARG A 208 -9.92 -1.80 -21.10
C ARG A 208 -11.36 -1.30 -21.04
N GLY A 209 -11.73 -0.48 -21.99
CA GLY A 209 -13.07 0.10 -22.09
C GLY A 209 -13.09 1.57 -21.73
N GLU A 210 -13.90 2.01 -20.80
CA GLU A 210 -14.06 3.43 -20.44
C GLU A 210 -12.76 4.14 -20.06
N THR A 211 -11.78 3.42 -19.48
CA THR A 211 -10.48 3.98 -19.11
C THR A 211 -9.47 4.01 -20.26
N GLY A 212 -9.65 3.22 -21.31
CA GLY A 212 -8.71 3.08 -22.44
C GLY A 212 -7.33 2.54 -22.06
N LEU A 213 -7.14 2.04 -20.85
CA LEU A 213 -5.85 1.60 -20.32
C LEU A 213 -5.66 0.10 -20.49
N LYS A 214 -4.43 -0.32 -20.81
CA LYS A 214 -4.03 -1.73 -20.85
C LYS A 214 -3.65 -2.29 -19.48
N TRP A 215 -3.23 -1.41 -18.57
CA TRP A 215 -2.77 -1.75 -17.22
C TRP A 215 -3.07 -0.61 -16.26
N ILE A 216 -3.59 -0.92 -15.08
CA ILE A 216 -3.85 0.06 -14.03
C ILE A 216 -3.30 -0.41 -12.70
N TRP A 217 -2.78 0.52 -11.92
CA TRP A 217 -2.48 0.32 -10.52
C TRP A 217 -3.72 0.67 -9.71
N SER A 218 -4.30 -0.32 -9.02
CA SER A 218 -5.58 -0.17 -8.29
C SER A 218 -5.41 -0.43 -6.81
N GLU A 219 -4.46 0.26 -6.18
CA GLU A 219 -4.19 0.08 -4.75
C GLU A 219 -5.40 0.48 -3.90
N PRO A 220 -5.98 -0.47 -3.15
CA PRO A 220 -7.11 -0.24 -2.27
C PRO A 220 -6.69 0.27 -0.90
N THR A 221 -7.57 1.06 -0.27
CA THR A 221 -7.55 1.38 1.16
C THR A 221 -8.97 1.30 1.71
N LEU A 222 -9.13 0.89 2.98
CA LEU A 222 -10.42 0.61 3.61
C LEU A 222 -10.71 1.52 4.79
N ALA A 223 -11.99 1.77 5.04
CA ALA A 223 -12.49 2.30 6.30
C ALA A 223 -13.84 1.64 6.65
N GLU A 224 -14.06 1.33 7.93
CA GLU A 224 -15.36 0.98 8.47
C GLU A 224 -16.14 2.25 8.76
N LEU A 225 -17.36 2.35 8.24
CA LEU A 225 -18.26 3.49 8.40
C LEU A 225 -19.05 3.40 9.72
N SER A 226 -19.74 4.47 10.08
CA SER A 226 -20.49 4.55 11.35
C SER A 226 -21.63 3.52 11.45
N ASP A 227 -22.20 3.14 10.34
CA ASP A 227 -23.30 2.16 10.22
C ASP A 227 -22.82 0.71 10.00
N GLY A 228 -21.50 0.46 10.08
CA GLY A 228 -20.89 -0.87 9.90
C GLY A 228 -20.63 -1.27 8.45
N ARG A 229 -21.02 -0.45 7.47
CA ARG A 229 -20.56 -0.64 6.09
C ARG A 229 -19.05 -0.44 6.01
N ILE A 230 -18.44 -1.04 4.99
CA ILE A 230 -17.03 -0.88 4.71
C ILE A 230 -16.90 -0.14 3.38
N ALA A 231 -16.17 0.97 3.39
CA ALA A 231 -15.82 1.69 2.18
C ALA A 231 -14.42 1.30 1.71
N MET A 232 -14.28 1.05 0.42
CA MET A 232 -13.00 0.86 -0.27
C MET A 232 -12.79 2.02 -1.22
N LEU A 233 -11.67 2.72 -1.09
CA LEU A 233 -11.17 3.63 -2.13
C LEU A 233 -10.04 2.94 -2.88
N ILE A 234 -10.04 3.08 -4.21
CA ILE A 234 -8.95 2.63 -5.06
C ILE A 234 -8.38 3.78 -5.90
N ARG A 235 -7.08 3.73 -6.09
CA ARG A 235 -6.38 4.54 -7.09
C ARG A 235 -6.68 4.00 -8.48
N VAL A 236 -6.94 4.92 -9.42
CA VAL A 236 -6.99 4.61 -10.85
C VAL A 236 -6.35 5.75 -11.64
N LYS A 237 -6.04 5.52 -12.92
CA LYS A 237 -5.40 6.54 -13.75
C LYS A 237 -6.45 7.38 -14.51
N ASN A 238 -7.34 8.08 -13.79
CA ASN A 238 -8.37 8.92 -14.38
C ASN A 238 -8.75 10.14 -13.53
N GLU A 239 -7.77 10.75 -12.85
CA GLU A 239 -7.90 12.04 -12.16
C GLU A 239 -8.76 12.04 -10.88
N THR A 240 -9.40 10.93 -10.51
CA THR A 240 -10.18 10.78 -9.28
C THR A 240 -9.99 9.40 -8.65
N LEU A 241 -10.23 9.28 -7.35
CA LEU A 241 -10.36 7.99 -6.69
C LEU A 241 -11.70 7.34 -7.04
N TRP A 242 -11.75 6.01 -6.99
CA TRP A 242 -12.98 5.24 -7.15
C TRP A 242 -13.36 4.56 -5.86
N ARG A 243 -14.67 4.41 -5.63
CA ARG A 243 -15.25 3.87 -4.39
C ARG A 243 -16.11 2.65 -4.68
N SER A 244 -16.02 1.65 -3.81
CA SER A 244 -16.93 0.52 -3.66
C SER A 244 -17.30 0.37 -2.18
N GLU A 245 -18.42 -0.26 -1.88
CA GLU A 245 -18.89 -0.48 -0.51
C GLU A 245 -19.37 -1.91 -0.31
N SER A 246 -19.17 -2.41 0.91
CA SER A 246 -19.72 -3.67 1.39
C SER A 246 -20.64 -3.44 2.59
N CYS A 247 -21.78 -4.17 2.61
CA CYS A 247 -22.75 -4.14 3.70
C CYS A 247 -22.78 -5.43 4.53
N ASP A 248 -21.88 -6.36 4.25
CA ASP A 248 -21.89 -7.73 4.80
C ASP A 248 -20.52 -8.19 5.32
N GLY A 249 -19.73 -7.23 5.82
CA GLY A 249 -18.42 -7.52 6.40
C GLY A 249 -17.34 -7.83 5.36
N GLY A 250 -17.46 -7.31 4.14
CA GLY A 250 -16.45 -7.45 3.09
C GLY A 250 -16.67 -8.64 2.16
N LYS A 251 -17.78 -9.39 2.28
CA LYS A 251 -18.04 -10.58 1.46
C LYS A 251 -18.53 -10.22 0.07
N THR A 252 -19.41 -9.22 -0.03
CA THR A 252 -19.88 -8.70 -1.32
C THR A 252 -19.65 -7.20 -1.40
N TRP A 253 -19.46 -6.69 -2.62
CA TRP A 253 -19.10 -5.31 -2.87
C TRP A 253 -19.95 -4.70 -3.99
N SER A 254 -20.26 -3.43 -3.90
CA SER A 254 -20.91 -2.69 -4.97
C SER A 254 -19.95 -2.50 -6.17
N ALA A 255 -20.51 -2.22 -7.35
CA ALA A 255 -19.68 -1.80 -8.47
C ALA A 255 -18.90 -0.51 -8.12
N PHE A 256 -17.66 -0.42 -8.58
CA PHE A 256 -16.84 0.78 -8.40
C PHE A 256 -17.46 1.98 -9.13
N LYS A 257 -17.43 3.15 -8.48
CA LYS A 257 -17.87 4.44 -9.01
C LYS A 257 -16.84 5.53 -8.68
N PRO A 258 -16.74 6.58 -9.50
CA PRO A 258 -15.95 7.76 -9.14
C PRO A 258 -16.37 8.32 -7.78
N ALA A 259 -15.41 8.73 -6.98
CA ALA A 259 -15.63 9.21 -5.60
C ALA A 259 -15.61 10.75 -5.47
N ASP A 260 -15.47 11.48 -6.58
CA ASP A 260 -15.32 12.94 -6.62
C ASP A 260 -14.20 13.47 -5.73
N ILE A 261 -13.15 12.66 -5.56
CA ILE A 261 -11.94 12.99 -4.81
C ILE A 261 -10.80 13.12 -5.82
N PRO A 262 -10.28 14.33 -6.09
CA PRO A 262 -9.18 14.52 -7.02
C PRO A 262 -7.97 13.64 -6.65
N ASN A 263 -7.40 12.96 -7.65
CA ASN A 263 -6.24 12.10 -7.42
C ASN A 263 -5.37 12.00 -8.68
N PRO A 264 -4.06 12.26 -8.59
CA PRO A 264 -3.15 12.22 -9.73
C PRO A 264 -2.60 10.81 -10.01
N SER A 265 -3.41 9.78 -9.82
CA SER A 265 -2.96 8.38 -9.83
C SER A 265 -1.90 8.10 -8.75
N CYS A 266 -2.22 8.46 -7.50
CA CYS A 266 -1.41 8.22 -6.31
C CYS A 266 -2.19 7.38 -5.30
N LYS A 267 -1.51 6.44 -4.61
CA LYS A 267 -2.12 5.63 -3.54
C LYS A 267 -2.65 6.55 -2.43
N PRO A 268 -3.92 6.44 -1.99
CA PRO A 268 -4.44 7.13 -0.82
C PRO A 268 -4.29 6.28 0.44
N LYS A 269 -4.42 6.90 1.62
CA LYS A 269 -4.55 6.20 2.90
C LYS A 269 -5.77 6.68 3.65
N LEU A 270 -6.68 5.75 3.98
CA LEU A 270 -7.79 5.95 4.92
C LEU A 270 -7.38 5.51 6.32
N ILE A 271 -7.79 6.28 7.32
CA ILE A 271 -7.58 5.99 8.75
C ILE A 271 -8.89 6.29 9.48
N GLY A 272 -9.49 5.26 10.11
CA GLY A 272 -10.61 5.45 11.02
C GLY A 272 -10.14 6.12 12.32
N LEU A 273 -10.87 7.12 12.79
CA LEU A 273 -10.62 7.81 14.04
C LEU A 273 -11.55 7.27 15.15
N PRO A 274 -11.12 7.26 16.42
CA PRO A 274 -11.92 6.69 17.53
C PRO A 274 -13.27 7.37 17.75
N ASP A 275 -13.43 8.61 17.29
CA ASP A 275 -14.66 9.39 17.40
C ASP A 275 -15.64 9.14 16.23
N GLY A 276 -15.34 8.16 15.37
CA GLY A 276 -16.16 7.77 14.23
C GLY A 276 -15.91 8.56 12.96
N ARG A 277 -15.01 9.56 12.99
CA ARG A 277 -14.57 10.26 11.77
C ARG A 277 -13.62 9.40 10.95
N THR A 278 -13.48 9.73 9.67
CA THR A 278 -12.52 9.11 8.76
C THR A 278 -11.55 10.16 8.23
N ALA A 279 -10.26 9.90 8.38
CA ALA A 279 -9.19 10.70 7.80
C ALA A 279 -8.73 10.08 6.47
N LEU A 280 -8.49 10.92 5.48
CA LEU A 280 -7.91 10.58 4.18
C LEU A 280 -6.63 11.37 3.97
N ILE A 281 -5.52 10.68 3.82
CA ILE A 281 -4.23 11.26 3.47
C ILE A 281 -4.00 10.99 1.98
N HIS A 282 -3.85 12.05 1.19
CA HIS A 282 -3.72 11.94 -0.26
C HIS A 282 -3.14 13.20 -0.90
N SER A 283 -2.85 13.15 -2.19
CA SER A 283 -2.59 14.33 -3.01
C SER A 283 -3.90 14.85 -3.58
N ALA A 284 -4.41 15.99 -3.07
CA ALA A 284 -5.70 16.56 -3.46
C ALA A 284 -5.63 17.34 -4.79
N ASN A 285 -5.08 16.71 -5.82
CA ASN A 285 -4.85 17.29 -7.14
C ASN A 285 -5.07 16.19 -8.19
N SER A 286 -5.62 16.51 -9.35
CA SER A 286 -5.88 15.53 -10.41
C SER A 286 -4.67 15.26 -11.32
N GLN A 287 -3.63 16.11 -11.27
CA GLN A 287 -2.51 16.10 -12.22
C GLN A 287 -1.14 15.91 -11.55
N LYS A 288 -0.97 16.41 -10.32
CA LYS A 288 0.31 16.44 -9.62
C LYS A 288 0.20 15.77 -8.26
N ARG A 289 1.24 15.06 -7.86
CA ARG A 289 1.34 14.41 -6.54
C ARG A 289 1.74 15.41 -5.44
N ASN A 290 1.19 16.61 -5.51
CA ASN A 290 1.24 17.65 -4.49
C ASN A 290 0.01 18.57 -4.61
N PRO A 291 -0.41 19.27 -3.51
CA PRO A 291 0.11 19.16 -2.15
C PRO A 291 -0.24 17.84 -1.46
N LEU A 292 0.49 17.49 -0.41
CA LEU A 292 0.06 16.45 0.53
C LEU A 292 -1.02 17.02 1.43
N CYS A 293 -2.19 16.37 1.43
CA CYS A 293 -3.37 16.84 2.14
C CYS A 293 -3.91 15.81 3.14
N LEU A 294 -4.55 16.33 4.18
CA LEU A 294 -5.40 15.62 5.11
C LEU A 294 -6.84 16.11 4.96
N TRP A 295 -7.73 15.23 4.56
CA TRP A 295 -9.16 15.48 4.57
C TRP A 295 -9.84 14.66 5.65
N ILE A 296 -10.84 15.23 6.35
CA ILE A 296 -11.58 14.53 7.41
C ILE A 296 -13.07 14.63 7.11
N SER A 297 -13.72 13.48 7.17
CA SER A 297 -15.17 13.30 7.06
C SER A 297 -15.75 12.88 8.42
N ASP A 298 -16.91 13.43 8.76
CA ASP A 298 -17.74 13.06 9.91
C ASP A 298 -19.14 12.53 9.51
N ASP A 299 -19.34 12.23 8.22
CA ASP A 299 -20.60 11.82 7.62
C ASP A 299 -20.46 10.59 6.71
N ASP A 300 -19.59 9.64 7.08
CA ASP A 300 -19.33 8.40 6.33
C ASP A 300 -18.77 8.64 4.91
N MET A 301 -17.85 9.60 4.81
CA MET A 301 -17.20 9.97 3.55
C MET A 301 -18.18 10.45 2.46
N LYS A 302 -19.34 11.01 2.84
CA LYS A 302 -20.26 11.69 1.92
C LYS A 302 -19.79 13.10 1.60
N SER A 303 -19.14 13.76 2.59
CA SER A 303 -18.48 15.03 2.41
C SER A 303 -17.17 15.10 3.21
N TRP A 304 -16.32 16.03 2.86
CA TRP A 304 -15.03 16.28 3.52
C TRP A 304 -15.03 17.71 4.07
N LYS A 305 -15.41 17.86 5.34
CA LYS A 305 -15.55 19.17 5.99
C LYS A 305 -14.22 19.81 6.31
N THR A 306 -13.24 19.01 6.75
CA THR A 306 -11.88 19.48 6.99
C THR A 306 -11.02 19.12 5.79
N ARG A 307 -10.34 20.13 5.21
CA ARG A 307 -9.40 19.96 4.11
C ARG A 307 -8.17 20.76 4.42
N GLU A 308 -7.13 20.09 4.87
CA GLU A 308 -5.89 20.74 5.32
C GLU A 308 -4.73 20.32 4.43
N VAL A 309 -3.82 21.25 4.20
CA VAL A 309 -2.55 20.99 3.53
C VAL A 309 -1.52 20.66 4.62
N ILE A 310 -0.99 19.44 4.60
CA ILE A 310 0.12 19.04 5.48
C ILE A 310 1.42 19.63 4.96
N SER A 311 1.64 19.56 3.64
CA SER A 311 2.79 20.14 2.96
C SER A 311 2.44 20.56 1.54
N ASP A 312 2.78 21.77 1.17
CA ASP A 312 2.66 22.34 -0.17
C ASP A 312 4.00 22.43 -0.91
N PHE A 313 5.03 21.78 -0.40
CA PHE A 313 6.33 21.73 -1.03
C PHE A 313 6.18 21.33 -2.51
N PRO A 314 6.81 22.01 -3.48
CA PRO A 314 6.59 21.79 -4.91
C PRO A 314 7.25 20.51 -5.45
N LEU A 315 7.25 19.46 -4.64
CA LEU A 315 7.81 18.13 -4.94
C LEU A 315 6.72 17.08 -4.85
N ASN A 316 6.92 15.93 -5.47
CA ASN A 316 5.97 14.83 -5.42
C ASN A 316 6.02 14.11 -4.08
N PHE A 317 4.84 13.99 -3.46
CA PHE A 317 4.60 13.14 -2.30
C PHE A 317 3.86 11.89 -2.77
N ASP A 318 4.45 10.73 -2.50
CA ASP A 318 3.93 9.46 -2.98
C ASP A 318 3.71 8.47 -1.84
N TYR A 319 2.73 7.58 -2.00
CA TYR A 319 2.48 6.43 -1.14
C TYR A 319 2.38 6.78 0.36
N PRO A 320 1.45 7.65 0.78
CA PRO A 320 1.21 7.86 2.20
C PRO A 320 0.74 6.58 2.87
N ASP A 321 1.28 6.30 4.05
CA ASP A 321 0.77 5.33 5.00
C ASP A 321 0.77 5.94 6.40
N GLY A 322 0.17 5.25 7.39
CA GLY A 322 0.14 5.75 8.76
C GLY A 322 -0.98 5.17 9.60
N PHE A 323 -1.03 5.65 10.84
CA PHE A 323 -2.02 5.27 11.84
C PHE A 323 -2.33 6.45 12.76
N TYR A 324 -3.43 6.34 13.50
CA TYR A 324 -3.82 7.30 14.54
C TYR A 324 -3.48 6.76 15.94
N GLU A 325 -2.94 7.61 16.78
CA GLU A 325 -2.70 7.31 18.19
C GLU A 325 -2.72 8.60 19.04
N ASN A 326 -3.48 8.61 20.12
CA ASN A 326 -3.47 9.67 21.15
C ASN A 326 -3.57 11.12 20.58
N GLY A 327 -4.51 11.36 19.67
CA GLY A 327 -4.75 12.69 19.11
C GLY A 327 -3.80 13.07 17.97
N LYS A 328 -2.95 12.15 17.52
CA LYS A 328 -1.98 12.38 16.44
C LYS A 328 -2.13 11.37 15.32
N LEU A 329 -1.81 11.79 14.12
CA LEU A 329 -1.52 10.94 12.98
C LEU A 329 -0.01 10.77 12.86
N TYR A 330 0.43 9.53 12.79
CA TYR A 330 1.80 9.11 12.51
C TYR A 330 1.82 8.67 11.05
N ILE A 331 2.53 9.41 10.21
CA ILE A 331 2.45 9.27 8.76
C ILE A 331 3.86 8.98 8.23
N SER A 332 3.98 7.97 7.38
CA SER A 332 5.12 7.77 6.50
C SER A 332 4.77 8.18 5.08
N ILE A 333 5.73 8.75 4.37
CA ILE A 333 5.55 9.17 2.98
C ILE A 333 6.88 9.23 2.26
N GLU A 334 6.89 8.89 0.98
CA GLU A 334 8.05 9.13 0.13
C GLU A 334 8.00 10.52 -0.49
N LEU A 335 9.17 11.15 -0.62
CA LEU A 335 9.36 12.40 -1.32
C LEU A 335 10.27 12.15 -2.52
N GLN A 336 9.76 12.42 -3.73
CA GLN A 336 10.47 12.28 -5.01
C GLN A 336 11.00 10.86 -5.27
N ARG A 337 10.41 9.82 -4.67
CA ARG A 337 10.87 8.42 -4.72
C ARG A 337 12.31 8.24 -4.26
N ARG A 338 12.75 9.06 -3.33
CA ARG A 338 14.13 9.14 -2.86
C ARG A 338 14.23 9.23 -1.35
N ASP A 339 13.44 10.13 -0.75
CA ASP A 339 13.49 10.39 0.67
C ASP A 339 12.30 9.73 1.37
N VAL A 340 12.56 9.03 2.46
CA VAL A 340 11.55 8.51 3.38
C VAL A 340 11.35 9.53 4.48
N LEU A 341 10.14 10.07 4.57
CA LEU A 341 9.76 11.05 5.59
C LEU A 341 8.81 10.42 6.61
N PHE A 342 8.97 10.85 7.85
CA PHE A 342 8.06 10.60 8.95
C PHE A 342 7.43 11.90 9.42
N ILE A 343 6.10 11.91 9.61
CA ILE A 343 5.34 13.10 9.98
C ILE A 343 4.49 12.80 11.20
N LYS A 344 4.62 13.61 12.25
CA LYS A 344 3.66 13.67 13.35
C LYS A 344 2.74 14.85 13.15
N TYR A 345 1.44 14.59 13.03
CA TYR A 345 0.42 15.60 12.80
C TYR A 345 -0.62 15.58 13.92
N SER A 346 -0.77 16.67 14.66
CA SER A 346 -1.76 16.82 15.73
C SER A 346 -3.13 17.18 15.15
N LEU A 347 -4.18 16.38 15.48
CA LEU A 347 -5.56 16.59 15.07
C LEU A 347 -6.30 17.64 15.91
#